data_49532353b26ce361ea578161a4449b7d
#
_entry.id   49532353b26ce361ea578161a4449b7d
#
_cell.length_a   1.000
_cell.length_b   1.000
_cell.length_c   1.000
_cell.angle_alpha   90.00
_cell.angle_beta   90.00
_cell.angle_gamma   90.00
#
_symmetry.space_group_name_H-M   'P 1'
#
loop_
_entity.id
_entity.type
_entity.pdbx_description
1 polymer ?
#
loop_
_entity_poly.entity_id
_entity_poly.type
_entity_poly.pdbx_seq_one_letter_code
_entity_poly.pdbx_strand_id
1 'polypeptide(L)'
;VNVRLLVGAAALLGLAACGTPTAGTATPTPVAQAEDTPVAAAVQIPAGQKLVGKYQATGVQTYSCTNNAWKGLEPAATLVDKNDKPIIIHSRGPVWISTVDGSAVEAAPVDGAKNDIKGAVPELLLKTKTARGDGLFGKVSYVQRLATEGGVAPAGGCTAGAQTSVPYKALYTFYAPAN
;
A
#
# COMPACT_ATOMS: atom_id res chain seq x y z
N VAL A 1 51.36 -45.08 46.17
CA VAL A 1 51.77 -46.37 45.67
C VAL A 1 50.69 -46.93 44.78
N ASN A 2 51.07 -47.36 43.63
CA ASN A 2 50.47 -48.21 42.59
C ASN A 2 49.88 -47.45 41.37
N VAL A 3 50.76 -47.40 40.39
CA VAL A 3 50.56 -47.32 38.95
C VAL A 3 49.74 -48.51 38.44
N ARG A 4 48.77 -48.31 37.60
CA ARG A 4 48.38 -49.31 36.58
C ARG A 4 48.05 -48.60 35.26
N LEU A 5 48.90 -48.92 34.33
CA LEU A 5 48.84 -48.70 32.89
C LEU A 5 47.78 -49.62 32.25
N LEU A 6 46.91 -49.15 31.36
CA LEU A 6 46.23 -49.97 30.34
C LEU A 6 45.87 -49.06 29.17
N VAL A 7 46.61 -49.17 28.14
CA VAL A 7 46.40 -49.64 26.76
C VAL A 7 45.03 -49.22 26.11
N GLY A 8 45.13 -48.40 25.19
CA GLY A 8 44.70 -48.17 23.84
C GLY A 8 43.35 -48.70 23.34
N ALA A 9 42.57 -47.76 22.77
CA ALA A 9 41.70 -48.09 21.65
C ALA A 9 41.58 -46.83 20.75
N ALA A 10 42.06 -47.00 19.51
CA ALA A 10 41.92 -46.01 18.46
C ALA A 10 40.41 -45.97 17.96
N ALA A 11 39.76 -44.87 18.06
CA ALA A 11 38.46 -44.66 17.43
C ALA A 11 38.64 -43.71 16.24
N LEU A 12 38.28 -44.20 15.07
CA LEU A 12 38.25 -43.49 13.80
C LEU A 12 37.27 -42.31 13.87
N LEU A 13 37.76 -41.10 13.64
CA LEU A 13 36.92 -39.91 13.45
C LEU A 13 36.35 -39.94 12.03
N GLY A 14 35.05 -40.20 11.94
CA GLY A 14 34.27 -39.92 10.75
C GLY A 14 34.04 -38.40 10.62
N LEU A 15 34.57 -37.77 9.57
CA LEU A 15 34.23 -36.39 9.22
C LEU A 15 32.80 -36.38 8.68
N ALA A 16 31.85 -35.91 9.48
CA ALA A 16 30.55 -35.51 9.01
C ALA A 16 30.68 -34.13 8.33
N ALA A 17 30.58 -34.08 7.01
CA ALA A 17 30.49 -32.86 6.25
C ALA A 17 29.14 -32.18 6.56
N CYS A 18 29.15 -31.14 7.38
CA CYS A 18 28.00 -30.21 7.52
C CYS A 18 27.83 -29.45 6.22
N GLY A 19 26.91 -29.89 5.37
CA GLY A 19 26.42 -29.10 4.25
C GLY A 19 25.67 -27.91 4.79
N THR A 20 26.19 -26.68 4.64
CA THR A 20 25.49 -25.44 4.89
C THR A 20 24.32 -25.30 3.87
N PRO A 21 23.07 -25.08 4.30
CA PRO A 21 22.03 -24.76 3.36
C PRO A 21 22.36 -23.43 2.72
N THR A 22 22.59 -23.41 1.41
CA THR A 22 22.68 -22.19 0.60
C THR A 22 21.30 -21.54 0.64
N ALA A 23 21.19 -20.42 1.33
CA ALA A 23 20.01 -19.57 1.27
C ALA A 23 19.84 -19.11 -0.20
N GLY A 24 18.87 -19.68 -0.88
CA GLY A 24 18.49 -19.25 -2.21
C GLY A 24 18.03 -17.78 -2.11
N THR A 25 18.81 -16.88 -2.69
CA THR A 25 18.42 -15.48 -2.86
C THR A 25 17.20 -15.48 -3.78
N ALA A 26 16.01 -15.34 -3.20
CA ALA A 26 14.81 -15.11 -3.98
C ALA A 26 15.00 -13.74 -4.68
N THR A 27 15.22 -13.77 -5.98
CA THR A 27 15.19 -12.58 -6.82
C THR A 27 13.80 -11.97 -6.68
N PRO A 28 13.65 -10.70 -6.26
CA PRO A 28 12.34 -10.08 -6.22
C PRO A 28 11.78 -10.06 -7.65
N THR A 29 10.63 -10.70 -7.84
CA THR A 29 9.89 -10.63 -9.09
C THR A 29 9.56 -9.14 -9.33
N PRO A 30 9.89 -8.56 -10.49
CA PRO A 30 9.51 -7.20 -10.80
C PRO A 30 7.99 -7.10 -10.68
N VAL A 31 7.50 -6.21 -9.82
CA VAL A 31 6.08 -5.86 -9.80
C VAL A 31 5.80 -5.22 -11.14
N ALA A 32 5.01 -5.89 -11.98
CA ALA A 32 4.57 -5.33 -13.26
C ALA A 32 3.95 -3.97 -12.98
N GLN A 33 4.54 -2.92 -13.56
CA GLN A 33 4.01 -1.57 -13.44
C GLN A 33 2.65 -1.57 -14.12
N ALA A 34 1.62 -1.13 -13.41
CA ALA A 34 0.24 -1.03 -13.92
C ALA A 34 0.10 0.12 -14.95
N GLU A 35 1.06 0.24 -15.88
CA GLU A 35 1.12 1.38 -16.81
C GLU A 35 0.15 1.21 -18.00
N ASP A 36 -0.35 0.00 -18.27
CA ASP A 36 -1.13 -0.32 -19.47
C ASP A 36 -2.58 -0.79 -19.19
N THR A 37 -3.05 -0.75 -17.95
CA THR A 37 -4.45 -1.11 -17.70
C THR A 37 -5.35 0.06 -18.09
N PRO A 38 -6.30 -0.12 -19.04
CA PRO A 38 -7.23 0.95 -19.40
C PRO A 38 -8.00 1.43 -18.17
N VAL A 39 -7.98 2.73 -17.93
CA VAL A 39 -8.75 3.36 -16.85
C VAL A 39 -10.24 3.26 -17.19
N ALA A 40 -11.04 2.71 -16.29
CA ALA A 40 -12.48 2.58 -16.48
C ALA A 40 -13.13 3.95 -16.70
N ALA A 41 -14.11 4.03 -17.62
CA ALA A 41 -14.76 5.28 -18.01
C ALA A 41 -15.32 6.07 -16.82
N ALA A 42 -15.84 5.37 -15.80
CA ALA A 42 -16.44 5.98 -14.61
C ALA A 42 -15.43 6.77 -13.75
N VAL A 43 -14.15 6.47 -13.84
CA VAL A 43 -13.11 7.11 -13.02
C VAL A 43 -12.09 7.89 -13.85
N GLN A 44 -12.40 8.21 -15.10
CA GLN A 44 -11.53 9.02 -15.96
C GLN A 44 -11.40 10.46 -15.47
N ILE A 45 -10.22 11.02 -15.64
CA ILE A 45 -9.93 12.42 -15.36
C ILE A 45 -10.65 13.33 -16.38
N PRO A 46 -11.32 14.40 -15.94
CA PRO A 46 -11.87 15.39 -16.84
C PRO A 46 -10.81 16.02 -17.75
N ALA A 47 -11.22 16.46 -18.93
CA ALA A 47 -10.32 17.20 -19.83
C ALA A 47 -9.73 18.45 -19.17
N GLY A 48 -8.59 18.92 -19.66
CA GLY A 48 -7.93 20.12 -19.14
C GLY A 48 -7.10 19.87 -17.87
N GLN A 49 -6.80 18.63 -17.55
CA GLN A 49 -5.92 18.25 -16.44
C GLN A 49 -4.59 17.66 -16.96
N LYS A 50 -3.52 17.92 -16.24
CA LYS A 50 -2.19 17.32 -16.48
C LYS A 50 -1.76 16.47 -15.29
N LEU A 51 -1.06 15.37 -15.56
CA LEU A 51 -0.53 14.49 -14.53
C LEU A 51 0.56 15.21 -13.74
N VAL A 52 0.45 15.20 -12.40
CA VAL A 52 1.47 15.66 -11.45
C VAL A 52 2.38 14.51 -11.07
N GLY A 53 1.82 13.33 -10.79
CA GLY A 53 2.60 12.15 -10.44
C GLY A 53 1.74 10.90 -10.22
N LYS A 54 2.42 9.73 -10.24
CA LYS A 54 1.86 8.41 -9.96
C LYS A 54 2.67 7.78 -8.82
N TYR A 55 1.98 7.20 -7.82
CA TYR A 55 2.62 6.65 -6.64
C TYR A 55 1.93 5.37 -6.19
N GLN A 56 2.71 4.32 -5.99
CA GLN A 56 2.21 3.05 -5.46
C GLN A 56 1.98 3.17 -3.96
N ALA A 57 0.80 2.79 -3.51
CA ALA A 57 0.40 2.77 -2.11
C ALA A 57 0.43 1.35 -1.55
N THR A 58 0.96 1.21 -0.36
CA THR A 58 0.85 0.01 0.46
C THR A 58 0.46 0.40 1.87
N GLY A 59 -0.54 -0.28 2.43
CA GLY A 59 -1.04 0.02 3.77
C GLY A 59 -2.26 -0.78 4.13
N VAL A 60 -3.16 -0.18 4.90
CA VAL A 60 -4.39 -0.81 5.38
C VAL A 60 -5.59 0.11 5.18
N GLN A 61 -6.76 -0.51 5.00
CA GLN A 61 -8.06 0.14 5.19
C GLN A 61 -8.57 -0.27 6.57
N THR A 62 -8.82 0.71 7.44
CA THR A 62 -9.34 0.47 8.78
C THR A 62 -10.85 0.62 8.79
N TYR A 63 -11.49 -0.28 9.49
CA TYR A 63 -12.95 -0.35 9.65
C TYR A 63 -13.30 -0.30 11.13
N SER A 64 -14.43 0.33 11.45
CA SER A 64 -15.04 0.29 12.78
C SER A 64 -16.39 -0.39 12.71
N CYS A 65 -16.76 -1.11 13.78
CA CYS A 65 -18.05 -1.74 13.89
C CYS A 65 -19.10 -0.77 14.40
N THR A 66 -20.11 -0.49 13.60
CA THR A 66 -21.27 0.32 13.96
C THR A 66 -22.55 -0.42 13.56
N ASN A 67 -23.49 -0.59 14.50
CA ASN A 67 -24.76 -1.28 14.25
C ASN A 67 -24.56 -2.67 13.64
N ASN A 68 -23.67 -3.47 14.22
CA ASN A 68 -23.33 -4.84 13.77
C ASN A 68 -22.81 -4.92 12.31
N ALA A 69 -22.31 -3.82 11.77
CA ALA A 69 -21.75 -3.76 10.42
C ALA A 69 -20.41 -3.03 10.41
N TRP A 70 -19.46 -3.52 9.60
CA TRP A 70 -18.19 -2.86 9.37
C TRP A 70 -18.38 -1.61 8.51
N LYS A 71 -17.94 -0.47 9.01
CA LYS A 71 -17.94 0.82 8.31
C LYS A 71 -16.51 1.29 8.11
N GLY A 72 -16.19 1.77 6.91
CA GLY A 72 -14.88 2.35 6.63
C GLY A 72 -14.60 3.51 7.58
N LEU A 73 -13.46 3.45 8.23
CA LEU A 73 -12.99 4.48 9.17
C LEU A 73 -11.96 5.38 8.49
N GLU A 74 -10.86 4.79 8.03
CA GLU A 74 -9.75 5.51 7.42
C GLU A 74 -8.78 4.59 6.68
N PRO A 75 -8.05 5.10 5.69
CA PRO A 75 -6.81 4.49 5.21
C PRO A 75 -5.65 4.86 6.13
N ALA A 76 -4.62 4.00 6.16
CA ALA A 76 -3.28 4.31 6.65
C ALA A 76 -2.28 3.67 5.70
N ALA A 77 -1.61 4.47 4.88
CA ALA A 77 -0.72 3.97 3.85
C ALA A 77 0.47 4.89 3.59
N THR A 78 1.54 4.30 3.08
CA THR A 78 2.67 5.01 2.50
C THR A 78 2.62 4.88 0.99
N LEU A 79 2.97 5.95 0.27
CA LEU A 79 3.11 5.93 -1.16
C LEU A 79 4.58 6.15 -1.52
N VAL A 80 5.07 5.34 -2.46
CA VAL A 80 6.47 5.38 -2.91
C VAL A 80 6.58 6.00 -4.29
N ASP A 81 7.74 6.61 -4.56
CA ASP A 81 8.11 7.10 -5.88
C ASP A 81 8.62 5.95 -6.78
N LYS A 82 9.07 6.30 -8.00
CA LYS A 82 9.64 5.33 -8.97
C LYS A 82 10.92 4.62 -8.51
N ASN A 83 11.53 5.06 -7.40
CA ASN A 83 12.74 4.47 -6.81
C ASN A 83 12.40 3.73 -5.50
N ASP A 84 11.13 3.40 -5.27
CA ASP A 84 10.60 2.77 -4.06
C ASP A 84 10.83 3.58 -2.77
N LYS A 85 11.11 4.89 -2.90
CA LYS A 85 11.29 5.77 -1.76
C LYS A 85 9.93 6.23 -1.23
N PRO A 86 9.60 6.01 0.06
CA PRO A 86 8.37 6.49 0.66
C PRO A 86 8.43 8.02 0.82
N ILE A 87 7.57 8.72 0.11
CA ILE A 87 7.53 10.18 0.07
C ILE A 87 6.16 10.79 0.36
N ILE A 88 5.11 9.96 0.49
CA ILE A 88 3.76 10.44 0.78
C ILE A 88 3.13 9.57 1.86
N ILE A 89 2.44 10.21 2.81
CA ILE A 89 1.57 9.56 3.79
C ILE A 89 0.12 9.78 3.37
N HIS A 90 -0.69 8.72 3.44
CA HIS A 90 -2.13 8.77 3.18
C HIS A 90 -2.89 8.35 4.43
N SER A 91 -3.83 9.20 4.86
CA SER A 91 -4.57 9.01 6.10
C SER A 91 -6.02 9.51 6.00
N ARG A 92 -6.70 9.56 7.14
CA ARG A 92 -8.09 10.04 7.27
C ARG A 92 -8.27 11.41 6.62
N GLY A 93 -9.42 11.55 5.93
CA GLY A 93 -9.84 12.78 5.24
C GLY A 93 -10.64 12.49 3.96
N PRO A 94 -10.19 11.67 3.00
CA PRO A 94 -8.83 11.17 2.74
C PRO A 94 -7.86 12.30 2.41
N VAL A 95 -6.69 12.24 3.02
CA VAL A 95 -5.63 13.23 2.89
C VAL A 95 -4.33 12.56 2.42
N TRP A 96 -3.56 13.25 1.57
CA TRP A 96 -2.19 12.89 1.18
C TRP A 96 -1.26 14.02 1.56
N ILE A 97 -0.16 13.69 2.23
CA ILE A 97 0.84 14.62 2.74
C ILE A 97 2.20 14.22 2.15
N SER A 98 2.84 15.13 1.44
CA SER A 98 4.22 14.96 0.98
C SER A 98 5.18 15.13 2.16
N THR A 99 6.01 14.11 2.39
CA THR A 99 7.07 14.17 3.41
C THR A 99 8.33 14.89 2.90
N VAL A 100 8.34 15.25 1.62
CA VAL A 100 9.48 15.95 0.99
C VAL A 100 9.37 17.46 1.18
N ASP A 101 8.15 18.01 1.06
CA ASP A 101 7.91 19.47 1.06
C ASP A 101 6.78 19.92 1.98
N GLY A 102 6.10 19.00 2.67
CA GLY A 102 5.02 19.29 3.60
C GLY A 102 3.70 19.72 2.94
N SER A 103 3.63 19.80 1.61
CA SER A 103 2.38 20.07 0.91
C SER A 103 1.37 18.94 1.12
N ALA A 104 0.08 19.27 1.07
CA ALA A 104 -0.96 18.27 1.28
C ALA A 104 -2.20 18.57 0.43
N VAL A 105 -2.94 17.50 0.11
CA VAL A 105 -4.24 17.59 -0.54
C VAL A 105 -5.26 16.72 0.22
N GLU A 106 -6.42 17.28 0.50
CA GLU A 106 -7.62 16.57 0.93
C GLU A 106 -8.60 16.54 -0.25
N ALA A 107 -9.19 15.35 -0.51
CA ALA A 107 -10.14 15.20 -1.59
C ALA A 107 -11.36 14.40 -1.14
N ALA A 108 -12.44 14.45 -1.92
CA ALA A 108 -13.63 13.64 -1.69
C ALA A 108 -13.98 12.85 -2.97
N PRO A 109 -14.56 11.65 -2.85
CA PRO A 109 -15.09 10.93 -3.99
C PRO A 109 -16.07 11.81 -4.79
N VAL A 110 -15.97 11.74 -6.11
CA VAL A 110 -16.97 12.31 -7.01
C VAL A 110 -18.13 11.33 -7.08
N ASP A 111 -19.37 11.85 -6.94
CA ASP A 111 -20.57 11.02 -6.96
C ASP A 111 -20.66 10.20 -8.25
N GLY A 112 -20.90 8.89 -8.10
CA GLY A 112 -20.98 7.94 -9.21
C GLY A 112 -19.64 7.60 -9.88
N ALA A 113 -18.55 8.29 -9.56
CA ALA A 113 -17.24 8.06 -10.16
C ALA A 113 -16.49 6.91 -9.43
N LYS A 114 -16.99 5.71 -9.61
CA LYS A 114 -16.53 4.47 -8.96
C LYS A 114 -16.49 3.33 -9.97
N ASN A 115 -15.46 2.49 -9.87
CA ASN A 115 -15.36 1.21 -10.55
C ASN A 115 -15.12 0.11 -9.52
N ASP A 116 -16.09 -0.81 -9.39
CA ASP A 116 -16.02 -1.89 -8.41
C ASP A 116 -15.06 -2.99 -8.88
N ILE A 117 -14.11 -3.36 -8.01
CA ILE A 117 -13.11 -4.39 -8.24
C ILE A 117 -13.41 -5.59 -7.34
N LYS A 118 -13.55 -6.78 -7.93
CA LYS A 118 -13.83 -8.00 -7.16
C LYS A 118 -12.69 -8.30 -6.19
N GLY A 119 -13.02 -8.36 -4.89
CA GLY A 119 -12.05 -8.68 -3.82
C GLY A 119 -11.13 -7.54 -3.43
N ALA A 120 -11.38 -6.32 -3.93
CA ALA A 120 -10.63 -5.13 -3.54
C ALA A 120 -11.55 -3.94 -3.26
N VAL A 121 -11.03 -2.91 -2.59
CA VAL A 121 -11.72 -1.61 -2.52
C VAL A 121 -11.87 -1.03 -3.92
N PRO A 122 -12.95 -0.30 -4.21
CA PRO A 122 -13.20 0.20 -5.56
C PRO A 122 -12.13 1.18 -6.03
N GLU A 123 -11.95 1.27 -7.33
CA GLU A 123 -11.28 2.42 -7.94
C GLU A 123 -12.19 3.64 -7.83
N LEU A 124 -11.58 4.82 -7.66
CA LEU A 124 -12.30 6.08 -7.43
C LEU A 124 -11.68 7.24 -8.19
N LEU A 125 -12.52 8.14 -8.65
CA LEU A 125 -12.13 9.51 -8.93
C LEU A 125 -12.50 10.39 -7.73
N LEU A 126 -11.53 11.19 -7.24
CA LEU A 126 -11.74 12.13 -6.14
C LEU A 126 -11.43 13.55 -6.62
N LYS A 127 -12.22 14.51 -6.17
CA LYS A 127 -12.00 15.95 -6.41
C LYS A 127 -11.43 16.59 -5.16
N THR A 128 -10.42 17.42 -5.34
CA THR A 128 -9.79 18.19 -4.25
C THR A 128 -10.81 19.08 -3.54
N LYS A 129 -10.84 19.00 -2.22
CA LYS A 129 -11.55 19.91 -1.31
C LYS A 129 -10.64 21.06 -0.89
N THR A 130 -9.44 20.69 -0.42
CA THR A 130 -8.41 21.65 -0.01
C THR A 130 -7.02 21.17 -0.44
N ALA A 131 -6.17 22.13 -0.81
CA ALA A 131 -4.75 21.91 -1.00
C ALA A 131 -3.98 22.95 -0.20
N ARG A 132 -2.79 22.62 0.29
CA ARG A 132 -1.94 23.55 1.06
C ARG A 132 -0.48 23.36 0.68
N GLY A 133 0.30 24.45 0.82
CA GLY A 133 1.71 24.52 0.43
C GLY A 133 1.88 24.62 -1.08
N ASP A 134 3.08 25.03 -1.50
CA ASP A 134 3.41 25.26 -2.92
C ASP A 134 4.10 24.07 -3.58
N GLY A 135 4.26 22.93 -2.85
CA GLY A 135 4.98 21.76 -3.31
C GLY A 135 4.14 20.82 -4.18
N LEU A 136 4.43 19.53 -4.08
CA LEU A 136 3.87 18.44 -4.89
C LEU A 136 2.34 18.51 -5.03
N PHE A 137 1.64 18.86 -3.94
CA PHE A 137 0.18 18.85 -3.88
C PHE A 137 -0.50 20.22 -3.98
N GLY A 138 0.28 21.30 -4.02
CA GLY A 138 -0.27 22.67 -3.90
C GLY A 138 -1.27 23.06 -4.98
N LYS A 139 -1.24 22.43 -6.16
CA LYS A 139 -2.16 22.71 -7.28
C LYS A 139 -2.98 21.51 -7.70
N VAL A 140 -2.97 20.42 -6.92
CA VAL A 140 -3.73 19.21 -7.26
C VAL A 140 -5.24 19.50 -7.20
N SER A 141 -5.94 19.14 -8.26
CA SER A 141 -7.39 19.30 -8.44
C SER A 141 -8.15 17.98 -8.41
N TYR A 142 -7.51 16.89 -8.86
CA TYR A 142 -8.08 15.55 -8.85
C TYR A 142 -7.06 14.50 -8.41
N VAL A 143 -7.59 13.45 -7.78
CA VAL A 143 -6.85 12.25 -7.39
C VAL A 143 -7.63 11.04 -7.91
N GLN A 144 -6.93 10.06 -8.52
CA GLN A 144 -7.51 8.75 -8.78
C GLN A 144 -6.91 7.71 -7.86
N ARG A 145 -7.72 6.77 -7.41
CA ARG A 145 -7.31 5.49 -6.84
C ARG A 145 -7.58 4.41 -7.87
N LEU A 146 -6.55 3.76 -8.37
CA LEU A 146 -6.58 2.78 -9.45
C LEU A 146 -5.86 1.49 -9.02
N ALA A 147 -5.99 0.42 -9.80
CA ALA A 147 -5.28 -0.85 -9.64
C ALA A 147 -5.31 -1.34 -8.18
N THR A 148 -6.51 -1.37 -7.60
CA THR A 148 -6.70 -1.71 -6.19
C THR A 148 -6.61 -3.21 -5.94
N GLU A 149 -5.95 -3.59 -4.83
CA GLU A 149 -5.84 -4.94 -4.32
C GLU A 149 -6.24 -4.99 -2.84
N GLY A 150 -7.10 -5.89 -2.43
CA GLY A 150 -7.50 -6.09 -1.04
C GLY A 150 -8.23 -4.90 -0.41
N GLY A 151 -8.12 -4.75 0.89
CA GLY A 151 -8.71 -3.65 1.64
C GLY A 151 -10.21 -3.75 1.89
N VAL A 152 -10.89 -4.83 1.47
CA VAL A 152 -12.33 -5.02 1.65
C VAL A 152 -12.65 -5.33 3.11
N ALA A 153 -13.72 -4.73 3.62
CA ALA A 153 -14.21 -5.03 4.97
C ALA A 153 -14.42 -6.54 5.18
N PRO A 154 -14.15 -7.09 6.38
CA PRO A 154 -14.45 -8.48 6.67
C PRO A 154 -15.92 -8.80 6.44
N ALA A 155 -16.19 -10.02 5.99
CA ALA A 155 -17.56 -10.51 5.85
C ALA A 155 -18.20 -10.76 7.23
N GLY A 156 -19.54 -10.65 7.30
CA GLY A 156 -20.32 -10.94 8.50
C GLY A 156 -20.47 -9.74 9.44
N GLY A 157 -21.13 -10.03 10.58
CA GLY A 157 -21.34 -9.05 11.65
C GLY A 157 -20.10 -8.79 12.48
N CYS A 158 -20.19 -7.82 13.37
CA CYS A 158 -19.09 -7.42 14.24
C CYS A 158 -19.64 -6.95 15.60
N THR A 159 -18.78 -6.91 16.63
CA THR A 159 -19.13 -6.38 17.95
C THR A 159 -18.98 -4.85 17.95
N ALA A 160 -19.97 -4.14 18.46
CA ALA A 160 -19.95 -2.67 18.55
C ALA A 160 -18.64 -2.15 19.17
N GLY A 161 -18.03 -1.16 18.56
CA GLY A 161 -16.75 -0.56 18.96
C GLY A 161 -15.50 -1.33 18.53
N ALA A 162 -15.63 -2.56 17.99
CA ALA A 162 -14.48 -3.26 17.44
C ALA A 162 -13.90 -2.52 16.21
N GLN A 163 -12.60 -2.61 16.05
CA GLN A 163 -11.89 -2.08 14.87
C GLN A 163 -11.02 -3.18 14.25
N THR A 164 -10.83 -3.10 12.95
CA THR A 164 -9.96 -4.00 12.19
C THR A 164 -9.29 -3.26 11.06
N SER A 165 -8.09 -3.71 10.70
CA SER A 165 -7.33 -3.14 9.58
C SER A 165 -7.06 -4.25 8.56
N VAL A 166 -7.39 -3.98 7.30
CA VAL A 166 -7.28 -4.93 6.18
C VAL A 166 -6.23 -4.43 5.22
N PRO A 167 -5.19 -5.23 4.91
CA PRO A 167 -4.13 -4.85 3.97
C PRO A 167 -4.69 -4.49 2.59
N TYR A 168 -4.16 -3.42 1.99
CA TYR A 168 -4.50 -3.04 0.62
C TYR A 168 -3.30 -2.44 -0.10
N LYS A 169 -3.39 -2.46 -1.44
CA LYS A 169 -2.52 -1.70 -2.34
C LYS A 169 -3.38 -0.90 -3.32
N ALA A 170 -2.81 0.16 -3.86
CA ALA A 170 -3.43 0.95 -4.93
C ALA A 170 -2.38 1.78 -5.66
N LEU A 171 -2.68 2.17 -6.90
CA LEU A 171 -1.97 3.23 -7.61
C LEU A 171 -2.75 4.53 -7.40
N TYR A 172 -2.12 5.55 -6.82
CA TYR A 172 -2.66 6.90 -6.77
C TYR A 172 -2.03 7.77 -7.84
N THR A 173 -2.87 8.44 -8.62
CA THR A 173 -2.45 9.41 -9.62
C THR A 173 -3.02 10.79 -9.27
N PHE A 174 -2.18 11.81 -9.35
CA PHE A 174 -2.54 13.18 -8.97
C PHE A 174 -2.49 14.08 -10.20
N TYR A 175 -3.49 14.95 -10.34
CA TYR A 175 -3.64 15.83 -11.48
C TYR A 175 -3.86 17.27 -11.05
N ALA A 176 -3.34 18.21 -11.84
CA ALA A 176 -3.55 19.64 -11.70
C ALA A 176 -4.11 20.22 -12.99
N PRO A 177 -4.72 21.43 -13.00
CA PRO A 177 -5.11 22.09 -14.23
C PRO A 177 -3.94 22.17 -15.22
N ALA A 178 -4.19 21.85 -16.49
CA ALA A 178 -3.26 22.15 -17.57
C ALA A 178 -3.40 23.63 -17.87
N ASN A 179 -2.41 24.42 -17.51
CA ASN A 179 -2.39 25.86 -17.82
C ASN A 179 -2.16 26.07 -19.31
#